data_3c7e86d54a7c28345b9b80802b969498
#
_entry.id   3c7e86d54a7c28345b9b80802b969498
#
_cell.length_a   1.000
_cell.length_b   1.000
_cell.length_c   1.000
_cell.angle_alpha   90.00
_cell.angle_beta   90.00
_cell.angle_gamma   90.00
#
_symmetry.space_group_name_H-M   'P 1'
#
loop_
_entity.id
_entity.type
_entity.pdbx_description
1 polymer ?
#
loop_
_entity_poly.entity_id
_entity_poly.type
_entity_poly.pdbx_seq_one_letter_code
_entity_poly.pdbx_strand_id
1 'polypeptide(L)'
;QISLPKGFIHYILKFKDPDILYTAEVEFVFYQMATECGIDMEKSQLLPISGDNHFLTERFDRKNGKKLHSATLNSLYGNVDRYEDIFTVCRKLNVPYYDKEHLFMRAVFNYIAGVTDDHDKNFSFIMHEDGKWRISPAYDVTFTVNYINRFKGDRHVMSIGFEDTLKSREQLLNLARTNDIHNAESIIDNIIKVLESFEQKARDANIDQPLINIISQHIRDQITTLNDPNR
;
A
#
# COMPACT_ATOMS: atom_id res chain seq x y z
N GLN A 1 -6.26 7.73 29.00
CA GLN A 1 -5.48 8.18 27.84
C GLN A 1 -4.12 8.62 28.35
N ILE A 2 -3.05 7.91 27.99
CA ILE A 2 -1.68 8.29 28.40
C ILE A 2 -1.27 9.43 27.49
N SER A 3 -1.19 10.65 28.01
CA SER A 3 -0.58 11.76 27.28
C SER A 3 0.93 11.57 27.27
N LEU A 4 1.55 11.62 26.10
CA LEU A 4 3.00 11.61 26.01
C LEU A 4 3.59 12.94 26.50
N PRO A 5 4.81 12.92 27.07
CA PRO A 5 5.57 14.12 27.31
C PRO A 5 5.75 14.95 26.02
N LYS A 6 5.93 16.27 26.18
CA LYS A 6 6.15 17.16 25.04
C LYS A 6 7.38 16.69 24.22
N GLY A 7 7.21 16.58 22.90
CA GLY A 7 8.28 16.15 21.99
C GLY A 7 8.34 14.64 21.72
N PHE A 8 7.48 13.85 22.36
CA PHE A 8 7.38 12.42 22.07
C PHE A 8 6.36 12.16 20.95
N ILE A 9 6.67 11.16 20.10
CA ILE A 9 5.84 10.70 18.99
C ILE A 9 5.48 9.22 19.23
N HIS A 10 4.27 8.84 18.83
CA HIS A 10 3.85 7.44 18.88
C HIS A 10 4.29 6.69 17.62
N TYR A 11 4.91 5.56 17.80
CA TYR A 11 5.33 4.66 16.74
C TYR A 11 4.67 3.28 16.87
N ILE A 12 4.66 2.56 15.77
CA ILE A 12 4.48 1.11 15.70
C ILE A 12 5.83 0.54 15.31
N LEU A 13 6.31 -0.44 16.07
CA LEU A 13 7.50 -1.21 15.75
C LEU A 13 7.04 -2.62 15.33
N LYS A 14 7.35 -2.97 14.08
CA LYS A 14 7.19 -4.32 13.56
C LYS A 14 8.55 -5.02 13.68
N PHE A 15 8.59 -6.04 14.51
CA PHE A 15 9.79 -6.87 14.63
C PHE A 15 9.99 -7.69 13.35
N LYS A 16 11.24 -7.89 12.97
CA LYS A 16 11.61 -8.82 11.91
C LYS A 16 11.00 -10.18 12.19
N ASP A 17 10.41 -10.80 11.18
CA ASP A 17 9.95 -12.19 11.27
C ASP A 17 11.16 -13.12 11.38
N PRO A 18 11.22 -14.02 12.36
CA PRO A 18 12.36 -14.93 12.53
C PRO A 18 12.46 -15.97 11.41
N ASP A 19 11.35 -16.30 10.78
CA ASP A 19 11.26 -17.35 9.76
C ASP A 19 11.34 -16.82 8.33
N ILE A 20 11.22 -15.49 8.15
CA ILE A 20 11.22 -14.84 6.84
C ILE A 20 12.32 -13.78 6.78
N LEU A 21 13.25 -13.96 5.84
CA LEU A 21 14.36 -13.03 5.66
C LEU A 21 13.90 -11.70 5.06
N TYR A 22 14.52 -10.61 5.47
CA TYR A 22 14.37 -9.26 4.91
C TYR A 22 12.97 -8.66 4.97
N THR A 23 12.08 -9.13 5.87
CA THR A 23 10.72 -8.58 5.96
C THR A 23 10.68 -7.08 6.22
N ALA A 24 11.52 -6.58 7.12
CA ALA A 24 11.62 -5.17 7.46
C ALA A 24 12.22 -4.34 6.30
N GLU A 25 13.28 -4.86 5.67
CA GLU A 25 13.96 -4.19 4.55
C GLU A 25 13.05 -4.11 3.32
N VAL A 26 12.32 -5.17 2.99
CA VAL A 26 11.35 -5.19 1.89
C VAL A 26 10.23 -4.19 2.16
N GLU A 27 9.62 -4.18 3.35
CA GLU A 27 8.57 -3.21 3.71
C GLU A 27 9.11 -1.77 3.64
N PHE A 28 10.36 -1.55 4.04
CA PHE A 28 10.99 -0.22 3.95
C PHE A 28 11.23 0.23 2.51
N VAL A 29 11.69 -0.65 1.62
CA VAL A 29 11.86 -0.34 0.19
C VAL A 29 10.50 -0.04 -0.45
N PHE A 30 9.47 -0.79 -0.13
CA PHE A 30 8.11 -0.56 -0.61
C PHE A 30 7.55 0.77 -0.09
N TYR A 31 7.79 1.12 1.18
CA TYR A 31 7.48 2.43 1.73
C TYR A 31 8.16 3.56 0.93
N GLN A 32 9.44 3.43 0.61
CA GLN A 32 10.17 4.43 -0.16
C GLN A 32 9.56 4.60 -1.56
N MET A 33 9.29 3.51 -2.27
CA MET A 33 8.69 3.54 -3.61
C MET A 33 7.26 4.10 -3.58
N ALA A 34 6.43 3.66 -2.64
CA ALA A 34 5.06 4.16 -2.51
C ALA A 34 5.04 5.68 -2.24
N THR A 35 5.92 6.16 -1.36
CA THR A 35 6.08 7.59 -1.07
C THR A 35 6.57 8.37 -2.31
N GLU A 36 7.50 7.81 -3.08
CA GLU A 36 8.01 8.42 -4.31
C GLU A 36 6.92 8.47 -5.41
N CYS A 37 6.00 7.50 -5.43
CA CYS A 37 4.81 7.55 -6.28
C CYS A 37 3.82 8.65 -5.87
N GLY A 38 3.96 9.25 -4.70
CA GLY A 38 3.03 10.22 -4.12
C GLY A 38 1.93 9.60 -3.27
N ILE A 39 2.03 8.31 -2.93
CA ILE A 39 1.10 7.67 -1.98
C ILE A 39 1.40 8.21 -0.57
N ASP A 40 0.36 8.71 0.10
CA ASP A 40 0.47 9.21 1.46
C ASP A 40 0.76 8.07 2.43
N MET A 41 1.88 8.14 3.11
CA MET A 41 2.33 7.20 4.14
C MET A 41 2.95 7.96 5.31
N GLU A 42 2.80 7.45 6.53
CA GLU A 42 3.48 8.04 7.67
C GLU A 42 4.98 7.73 7.62
N LYS A 43 5.77 8.64 8.20
CA LYS A 43 7.24 8.52 8.20
C LYS A 43 7.67 7.20 8.81
N SER A 44 8.47 6.46 8.05
CA SER A 44 8.95 5.14 8.42
C SER A 44 10.45 5.02 8.24
N GLN A 45 11.07 4.13 8.99
CA GLN A 45 12.51 3.87 8.93
C GLN A 45 12.85 2.45 9.39
N LEU A 46 14.03 1.99 9.04
CA LEU A 46 14.62 0.80 9.65
C LEU A 46 15.23 1.17 11.00
N LEU A 47 14.97 0.34 12.01
CA LEU A 47 15.55 0.44 13.34
C LEU A 47 16.42 -0.78 13.61
N PRO A 48 17.75 -0.65 13.64
CA PRO A 48 18.63 -1.76 13.97
C PRO A 48 18.60 -2.06 15.47
N ILE A 49 18.28 -3.31 15.84
CA ILE A 49 18.29 -3.80 17.22
C ILE A 49 18.98 -5.17 17.22
N SER A 50 20.03 -5.34 18.03
CA SER A 50 20.75 -6.60 18.22
C SER A 50 21.25 -7.27 16.93
N GLY A 51 21.55 -6.48 15.90
CA GLY A 51 22.06 -6.97 14.62
C GLY A 51 21.00 -7.21 13.54
N ASP A 52 19.73 -7.13 13.88
CA ASP A 52 18.59 -7.22 12.94
C ASP A 52 17.95 -5.85 12.69
N ASN A 53 17.41 -5.65 11.50
CA ASN A 53 16.59 -4.50 11.18
C ASN A 53 15.12 -4.78 11.50
N HIS A 54 14.45 -3.79 12.05
CA HIS A 54 13.02 -3.79 12.33
C HIS A 54 12.38 -2.60 11.64
N PHE A 55 11.11 -2.72 11.22
CA PHE A 55 10.39 -1.63 10.58
C PHE A 55 9.69 -0.77 11.63
N LEU A 56 9.99 0.53 11.63
CA LEU A 56 9.42 1.51 12.55
C LEU A 56 8.62 2.55 11.76
N THR A 57 7.34 2.74 12.09
CA THR A 57 6.46 3.73 11.42
C THR A 57 5.73 4.60 12.43
N GLU A 58 5.55 5.88 12.13
CA GLU A 58 4.74 6.78 12.94
C GLU A 58 3.27 6.36 12.90
N ARG A 59 2.55 6.62 13.99
CA ARG A 59 1.11 6.32 14.06
C ARG A 59 0.30 7.46 13.46
N PHE A 60 -0.46 7.19 12.40
CA PHE A 60 -1.37 8.16 11.79
C PHE A 60 -2.55 8.55 12.70
N ASP A 61 -2.95 7.66 13.61
CA ASP A 61 -4.08 7.87 14.52
C ASP A 61 -3.69 8.60 15.81
N ARG A 62 -2.48 9.17 15.86
CA ARG A 62 -1.94 9.91 17.01
C ARG A 62 -1.27 11.20 16.53
N LYS A 63 -1.98 12.30 16.58
CA LYS A 63 -1.43 13.63 16.17
C LYS A 63 -1.56 14.65 17.30
N ASN A 64 -0.49 15.40 17.56
CA ASN A 64 -0.44 16.47 18.57
C ASN A 64 -0.89 16.01 19.98
N GLY A 65 -0.51 14.79 20.38
CA GLY A 65 -0.88 14.23 21.68
C GLY A 65 -2.35 13.77 21.79
N LYS A 66 -3.12 13.85 20.70
CA LYS A 66 -4.52 13.43 20.64
C LYS A 66 -4.65 12.10 19.87
N LYS A 67 -5.60 11.28 20.29
CA LYS A 67 -6.07 10.13 19.51
C LYS A 67 -7.12 10.60 18.51
N LEU A 68 -6.86 10.37 17.23
CA LEU A 68 -7.87 10.56 16.18
C LEU A 68 -8.84 9.37 16.18
N HIS A 69 -10.09 9.64 15.88
CA HIS A 69 -11.06 8.56 15.63
C HIS A 69 -10.71 7.90 14.30
N SER A 70 -10.39 6.61 14.35
CA SER A 70 -10.06 5.83 13.16
C SER A 70 -10.79 4.49 13.18
N ALA A 71 -11.19 4.03 12.01
CA ALA A 71 -11.82 2.73 11.83
C ALA A 71 -11.34 2.09 10.52
N THR A 72 -11.11 0.79 10.54
CA THR A 72 -10.82 0.03 9.32
C THR A 72 -12.06 -0.06 8.43
N LEU A 73 -11.86 -0.27 7.14
CA LEU A 73 -12.94 -0.52 6.19
C LEU A 73 -13.84 -1.67 6.67
N ASN A 74 -13.23 -2.76 7.14
CA ASN A 74 -13.93 -3.90 7.71
C ASN A 74 -14.84 -3.51 8.89
N SER A 75 -14.36 -2.63 9.78
CA SER A 75 -15.14 -2.16 10.94
C SER A 75 -16.29 -1.22 10.57
N LEU A 76 -16.17 -0.48 9.47
CA LEU A 76 -17.17 0.47 9.02
C LEU A 76 -18.26 -0.15 8.13
N TYR A 77 -17.88 -1.14 7.33
CA TYR A 77 -18.74 -1.62 6.25
C TYR A 77 -18.89 -3.15 6.20
N GLY A 78 -18.11 -3.88 6.99
CA GLY A 78 -18.06 -5.34 6.96
C GLY A 78 -17.05 -5.85 5.91
N ASN A 79 -17.17 -7.11 5.55
CA ASN A 79 -16.25 -7.74 4.59
C ASN A 79 -16.39 -7.12 3.20
N VAL A 80 -15.29 -6.60 2.68
CA VAL A 80 -15.15 -6.01 1.36
C VAL A 80 -13.99 -6.68 0.66
N ASP A 81 -14.19 -7.10 -0.58
CA ASP A 81 -13.20 -7.82 -1.39
C ASP A 81 -12.96 -7.16 -2.76
N ARG A 82 -13.44 -5.91 -2.96
CA ARG A 82 -13.28 -5.17 -4.20
C ARG A 82 -12.90 -3.72 -3.97
N TYR A 83 -12.00 -3.19 -4.80
CA TYR A 83 -11.63 -1.78 -4.77
C TYR A 83 -12.83 -0.86 -5.07
N GLU A 84 -13.76 -1.24 -5.95
CA GLU A 84 -14.98 -0.48 -6.25
C GLU A 84 -15.85 -0.26 -5.02
N ASP A 85 -15.86 -1.21 -4.09
CA ASP A 85 -16.61 -1.08 -2.84
C ASP A 85 -15.95 -0.09 -1.88
N ILE A 86 -14.61 -0.02 -1.85
CA ILE A 86 -13.90 1.02 -1.09
C ILE A 86 -14.28 2.41 -1.63
N PHE A 87 -14.29 2.60 -2.97
CA PHE A 87 -14.73 3.85 -3.57
C PHE A 87 -16.20 4.17 -3.24
N THR A 88 -17.05 3.15 -3.12
CA THR A 88 -18.44 3.33 -2.69
C THR A 88 -18.52 3.85 -1.25
N VAL A 89 -17.69 3.32 -0.35
CA VAL A 89 -17.57 3.84 1.02
C VAL A 89 -17.05 5.28 1.02
N CYS A 90 -16.05 5.59 0.20
CA CYS A 90 -15.54 6.96 0.04
C CYS A 90 -16.65 7.95 -0.36
N ARG A 91 -17.54 7.56 -1.29
CA ARG A 91 -18.69 8.38 -1.68
C ARG A 91 -19.69 8.58 -0.53
N LYS A 92 -20.02 7.52 0.20
CA LYS A 92 -20.93 7.57 1.36
C LYS A 92 -20.40 8.44 2.50
N LEU A 93 -19.08 8.46 2.71
CA LEU A 93 -18.41 9.26 3.73
C LEU A 93 -18.06 10.68 3.25
N ASN A 94 -18.41 11.03 2.01
CA ASN A 94 -18.04 12.31 1.38
C ASN A 94 -16.54 12.59 1.43
N VAL A 95 -15.72 11.56 1.22
CA VAL A 95 -14.26 11.69 1.19
C VAL A 95 -13.84 12.56 0.00
N PRO A 96 -12.91 13.51 0.17
CA PRO A 96 -12.48 14.42 -0.90
C PRO A 96 -11.90 13.68 -2.12
N TYR A 97 -11.91 14.34 -3.28
CA TYR A 97 -11.35 13.81 -4.54
C TYR A 97 -9.88 13.37 -4.38
N TYR A 98 -9.07 14.18 -3.73
CA TYR A 98 -7.67 13.88 -3.45
C TYR A 98 -7.47 12.49 -2.80
N ASP A 99 -8.27 12.16 -1.81
CA ASP A 99 -8.19 10.86 -1.12
C ASP A 99 -8.61 9.70 -2.05
N LYS A 100 -9.60 9.93 -2.95
CA LYS A 100 -9.99 8.92 -3.95
C LYS A 100 -8.89 8.70 -4.99
N GLU A 101 -8.19 9.75 -5.40
CA GLU A 101 -7.03 9.65 -6.28
C GLU A 101 -5.90 8.85 -5.61
N HIS A 102 -5.63 9.09 -4.31
CA HIS A 102 -4.69 8.30 -3.52
C HIS A 102 -5.10 6.83 -3.39
N LEU A 103 -6.40 6.55 -3.22
CA LEU A 103 -6.90 5.17 -3.23
C LEU A 103 -6.63 4.48 -4.56
N PHE A 104 -6.82 5.18 -5.68
CA PHE A 104 -6.49 4.66 -7.00
C PHE A 104 -4.98 4.39 -7.15
N MET A 105 -4.12 5.32 -6.71
CA MET A 105 -2.67 5.10 -6.69
C MET A 105 -2.29 3.83 -5.90
N ARG A 106 -2.92 3.61 -4.74
CA ARG A 106 -2.69 2.41 -3.92
C ARG A 106 -3.13 1.14 -4.64
N ALA A 107 -4.28 1.14 -5.31
CA ALA A 107 -4.75 0.00 -6.09
C ALA A 107 -3.77 -0.34 -7.22
N VAL A 108 -3.34 0.66 -8.00
CA VAL A 108 -2.35 0.48 -9.07
C VAL A 108 -1.02 -0.03 -8.53
N PHE A 109 -0.51 0.60 -7.47
CA PHE A 109 0.76 0.19 -6.84
C PHE A 109 0.67 -1.25 -6.34
N ASN A 110 -0.37 -1.61 -5.59
CA ASN A 110 -0.54 -2.95 -5.04
C ASN A 110 -0.54 -4.01 -6.15
N TYR A 111 -1.28 -3.76 -7.23
CA TYR A 111 -1.40 -4.71 -8.33
C TYR A 111 -0.11 -4.90 -9.13
N ILE A 112 0.69 -3.86 -9.32
CA ILE A 112 1.96 -3.96 -10.06
C ILE A 112 3.09 -4.45 -9.16
N ALA A 113 3.14 -3.98 -7.91
CA ALA A 113 4.23 -4.29 -7.00
C ALA A 113 4.10 -5.64 -6.28
N GLY A 114 2.95 -6.33 -6.38
CA GLY A 114 2.73 -7.60 -5.73
C GLY A 114 2.39 -7.50 -4.24
N VAL A 115 1.65 -6.46 -3.84
CA VAL A 115 1.07 -6.32 -2.50
C VAL A 115 -0.28 -7.05 -2.50
N THR A 116 -0.24 -8.38 -2.49
CA THR A 116 -1.43 -9.22 -2.69
C THR A 116 -2.28 -9.44 -1.43
N ASP A 117 -1.72 -9.17 -0.24
CA ASP A 117 -2.46 -9.24 1.03
C ASP A 117 -3.19 -7.93 1.34
N ASP A 118 -3.80 -7.34 0.31
CA ASP A 118 -4.48 -6.05 0.32
C ASP A 118 -5.91 -6.12 0.86
N HIS A 119 -6.12 -6.80 1.98
CA HIS A 119 -7.45 -7.01 2.56
C HIS A 119 -8.05 -5.75 3.21
N ASP A 120 -9.35 -5.78 3.51
CA ASP A 120 -10.16 -4.66 4.01
C ASP A 120 -9.70 -4.07 5.36
N LYS A 121 -8.87 -4.78 6.13
CA LYS A 121 -8.26 -4.25 7.36
C LYS A 121 -7.04 -3.38 7.09
N ASN A 122 -6.46 -3.45 5.88
CA ASN A 122 -5.33 -2.60 5.44
C ASN A 122 -5.79 -1.24 4.90
N PHE A 123 -7.11 -1.00 4.87
CA PHE A 123 -7.69 0.30 4.53
C PHE A 123 -8.40 0.88 5.75
N SER A 124 -8.04 2.08 6.15
CA SER A 124 -8.65 2.77 7.28
C SER A 124 -9.14 4.17 6.89
N PHE A 125 -10.09 4.65 7.68
CA PHE A 125 -10.59 6.01 7.59
C PHE A 125 -10.36 6.73 8.92
N ILE A 126 -10.08 8.02 8.85
CA ILE A 126 -9.87 8.90 9.99
C ILE A 126 -10.95 9.96 9.97
N MET A 127 -11.60 10.17 11.10
CA MET A 127 -12.51 11.30 11.29
C MET A 127 -11.77 12.47 11.95
N HIS A 128 -11.75 13.60 11.28
CA HIS A 128 -11.19 14.84 11.80
C HIS A 128 -12.12 15.51 12.83
N GLU A 129 -11.62 16.50 13.56
CA GLU A 129 -12.39 17.23 14.60
C GLU A 129 -13.62 17.95 14.03
N ASP A 130 -13.62 18.28 12.74
CA ASP A 130 -14.74 18.89 12.03
C ASP A 130 -15.81 17.86 11.56
N GLY A 131 -15.64 16.59 11.95
CA GLY A 131 -16.55 15.50 11.58
C GLY A 131 -16.37 14.95 10.17
N LYS A 132 -15.37 15.44 9.41
CA LYS A 132 -15.09 14.94 8.05
C LYS A 132 -14.21 13.73 8.07
N TRP A 133 -14.56 12.78 7.21
CA TRP A 133 -13.78 11.59 6.99
C TRP A 133 -12.72 11.78 5.92
N ARG A 134 -11.56 11.19 6.13
CA ARG A 134 -10.45 11.09 5.19
C ARG A 134 -9.97 9.64 5.14
N ILE A 135 -9.40 9.21 4.02
CA ILE A 135 -8.63 7.96 3.99
C ILE A 135 -7.36 8.13 4.84
N SER A 136 -6.99 7.10 5.59
CA SER A 136 -5.72 7.09 6.31
C SER A 136 -4.54 7.04 5.35
N PRO A 137 -3.36 7.50 5.75
CA PRO A 137 -2.12 7.10 5.10
C PRO A 137 -2.07 5.59 4.89
N ALA A 138 -1.39 5.13 3.84
CA ALA A 138 -1.23 3.71 3.57
C ALA A 138 -0.32 3.05 4.61
N TYR A 139 -0.56 1.80 4.90
CA TYR A 139 0.23 0.97 5.82
C TYR A 139 0.16 -0.50 5.37
N ASP A 140 1.03 -1.33 5.89
CA ASP A 140 1.16 -2.74 5.48
C ASP A 140 1.37 -2.91 3.97
N VAL A 141 2.20 -2.03 3.38
CA VAL A 141 2.54 -2.07 1.96
C VAL A 141 3.87 -2.81 1.81
N THR A 142 3.81 -4.09 1.46
CA THR A 142 4.98 -4.95 1.30
C THR A 142 4.72 -6.05 0.28
N PHE A 143 5.78 -6.65 -0.26
CA PHE A 143 5.66 -7.77 -1.20
C PHE A 143 5.13 -9.03 -0.52
N THR A 144 4.04 -9.58 -1.06
CA THR A 144 3.37 -10.74 -0.46
C THR A 144 3.13 -11.91 -1.43
N VAL A 145 3.55 -11.77 -2.70
CA VAL A 145 3.44 -12.84 -3.71
C VAL A 145 4.34 -14.02 -3.33
N ASN A 146 3.75 -15.21 -3.17
CA ASN A 146 4.45 -16.49 -2.89
C ASN A 146 5.43 -16.49 -1.72
N TYR A 147 5.69 -15.33 -1.09
CA TYR A 147 6.69 -15.18 -0.06
C TYR A 147 6.13 -15.41 1.35
N ILE A 148 4.94 -14.87 1.61
CA ILE A 148 4.23 -15.04 2.89
C ILE A 148 3.05 -15.99 2.73
N ASN A 149 2.42 -16.00 1.57
CA ASN A 149 1.18 -16.74 1.30
C ASN A 149 1.38 -17.84 0.28
N ARG A 150 2.02 -18.94 0.66
CA ARG A 150 2.30 -20.13 -0.17
C ARG A 150 1.06 -20.72 -0.87
N PHE A 151 -0.15 -20.24 -0.55
CA PHE A 151 -1.41 -20.80 -1.04
C PHE A 151 -2.16 -19.91 -2.03
N LYS A 152 -1.84 -18.62 -2.16
CA LYS A 152 -2.61 -17.67 -3.01
C LYS A 152 -1.92 -17.28 -4.32
N GLY A 153 -0.62 -17.51 -4.47
CA GLY A 153 0.12 -17.08 -5.68
C GLY A 153 0.05 -15.55 -5.85
N ASP A 154 -0.24 -15.11 -7.07
CA ASP A 154 -0.31 -13.70 -7.48
C ASP A 154 -1.70 -13.08 -7.26
N ARG A 155 -2.60 -13.79 -6.56
CA ARG A 155 -3.98 -13.36 -6.39
C ARG A 155 -4.10 -12.36 -5.27
N HIS A 156 -4.73 -11.24 -5.55
CA HIS A 156 -5.09 -10.21 -4.58
C HIS A 156 -6.27 -10.64 -3.71
N VAL A 157 -6.31 -10.15 -2.47
CA VAL A 157 -7.51 -10.29 -1.63
C VAL A 157 -8.60 -9.35 -2.13
N MET A 158 -8.22 -8.13 -2.57
CA MET A 158 -9.13 -7.20 -3.22
C MET A 158 -9.09 -7.36 -4.74
N SER A 159 -10.24 -7.59 -5.36
CA SER A 159 -10.37 -7.63 -6.82
C SER A 159 -10.59 -6.25 -7.44
N ILE A 160 -10.28 -6.13 -8.73
CA ILE A 160 -10.65 -4.99 -9.59
C ILE A 160 -11.44 -5.55 -10.78
N GLY A 161 -12.69 -5.13 -10.96
CA GLY A 161 -13.55 -5.61 -12.03
C GLY A 161 -13.85 -7.12 -11.93
N PHE A 162 -13.90 -7.68 -10.70
CA PHE A 162 -14.04 -9.10 -10.37
C PHE A 162 -12.80 -9.96 -10.69
N GLU A 163 -11.68 -9.36 -11.06
CA GLU A 163 -10.41 -10.04 -11.30
C GLU A 163 -9.47 -9.82 -10.11
N ASP A 164 -8.95 -10.90 -9.57
CA ASP A 164 -8.01 -10.91 -8.45
C ASP A 164 -6.53 -10.91 -8.88
N THR A 165 -6.28 -10.73 -10.17
CA THR A 165 -4.95 -10.59 -10.79
C THR A 165 -4.96 -9.47 -11.80
N LEU A 166 -3.80 -8.89 -12.09
CA LEU A 166 -3.66 -7.88 -13.15
C LEU A 166 -3.85 -8.55 -14.52
N LYS A 167 -4.77 -8.04 -15.31
CA LYS A 167 -5.10 -8.55 -16.66
C LYS A 167 -4.64 -7.63 -17.77
N SER A 168 -4.81 -6.32 -17.58
CA SER A 168 -4.48 -5.34 -18.60
C SER A 168 -4.48 -3.93 -18.01
N ARG A 169 -3.92 -2.99 -18.75
CA ARG A 169 -4.01 -1.55 -18.43
C ARG A 169 -5.46 -1.07 -18.39
N GLU A 170 -6.28 -1.59 -19.28
CA GLU A 170 -7.70 -1.26 -19.39
C GLU A 170 -8.50 -1.60 -18.12
N GLN A 171 -8.14 -2.68 -17.40
CA GLN A 171 -8.73 -3.01 -16.10
C GLN A 171 -8.54 -1.86 -15.10
N LEU A 172 -7.34 -1.29 -14.99
CA LEU A 172 -7.05 -0.17 -14.11
C LEU A 172 -7.73 1.12 -14.57
N LEU A 173 -7.75 1.37 -15.89
CA LEU A 173 -8.43 2.53 -16.45
C LEU A 173 -9.95 2.47 -16.26
N ASN A 174 -10.54 1.28 -16.28
CA ASN A 174 -11.96 1.09 -15.98
C ASN A 174 -12.27 1.44 -14.52
N LEU A 175 -11.42 1.01 -13.58
CA LEU A 175 -11.55 1.41 -12.17
C LEU A 175 -11.50 2.94 -12.04
N ALA A 176 -10.56 3.60 -12.75
CA ALA A 176 -10.44 5.05 -12.74
C ALA A 176 -11.68 5.75 -13.30
N ARG A 177 -12.16 5.33 -14.49
CA ARG A 177 -13.32 5.94 -15.15
C ARG A 177 -14.59 5.84 -14.31
N THR A 178 -14.84 4.68 -13.70
CA THR A 178 -16.03 4.45 -12.86
C THR A 178 -16.02 5.25 -11.55
N ASN A 179 -14.85 5.82 -11.19
CA ASN A 179 -14.69 6.60 -9.96
C ASN A 179 -14.22 8.04 -10.21
N ASP A 180 -14.33 8.52 -11.46
CA ASP A 180 -14.01 9.88 -11.89
C ASP A 180 -12.56 10.31 -11.61
N ILE A 181 -11.59 9.38 -11.75
CA ILE A 181 -10.16 9.68 -11.62
C ILE A 181 -9.62 10.19 -12.95
N HIS A 182 -9.23 11.46 -13.00
CA HIS A 182 -8.94 12.15 -14.28
C HIS A 182 -7.53 11.88 -14.80
N ASN A 183 -6.53 11.66 -13.94
CA ASN A 183 -5.12 11.55 -14.33
C ASN A 183 -4.61 10.10 -14.35
N ALA A 184 -5.49 9.13 -14.59
CA ALA A 184 -5.21 7.71 -14.42
C ALA A 184 -3.99 7.22 -15.22
N GLU A 185 -3.87 7.60 -16.51
CA GLU A 185 -2.72 7.22 -17.34
C GLU A 185 -1.40 7.72 -16.74
N SER A 186 -1.34 9.00 -16.37
CA SER A 186 -0.15 9.60 -15.78
C SER A 186 0.22 8.97 -14.43
N ILE A 187 -0.78 8.60 -13.64
CA ILE A 187 -0.58 7.89 -12.35
C ILE A 187 0.02 6.51 -12.60
N ILE A 188 -0.53 5.74 -13.54
CA ILE A 188 -0.01 4.40 -13.89
C ILE A 188 1.44 4.51 -14.38
N ASP A 189 1.73 5.44 -15.30
CA ASP A 189 3.06 5.61 -15.86
C ASP A 189 4.10 6.05 -14.80
N ASN A 190 3.71 6.94 -13.89
CA ASN A 190 4.56 7.34 -12.78
C ASN A 190 4.88 6.16 -11.85
N ILE A 191 3.88 5.34 -11.51
CA ILE A 191 4.08 4.17 -10.65
C ILE A 191 5.00 3.16 -11.33
N ILE A 192 4.80 2.86 -12.63
CA ILE A 192 5.69 1.98 -13.40
C ILE A 192 7.14 2.51 -13.31
N LYS A 193 7.36 3.79 -13.61
CA LYS A 193 8.68 4.40 -13.57
C LYS A 193 9.36 4.27 -12.22
N VAL A 194 8.64 4.46 -11.12
CA VAL A 194 9.20 4.32 -9.77
C VAL A 194 9.52 2.85 -9.48
N LEU A 195 8.64 1.92 -9.84
CA LEU A 195 8.83 0.49 -9.59
C LEU A 195 10.03 -0.09 -10.36
N GLU A 196 10.39 0.48 -11.52
CA GLU A 196 11.62 0.12 -12.24
C GLU A 196 12.90 0.39 -11.43
N SER A 197 12.85 1.27 -10.41
CA SER A 197 13.98 1.54 -9.52
C SER A 197 14.15 0.53 -8.38
N PHE A 198 13.27 -0.48 -8.26
CA PHE A 198 13.25 -1.42 -7.14
C PHE A 198 14.61 -2.08 -6.89
N GLU A 199 15.27 -2.60 -7.93
CA GLU A 199 16.55 -3.33 -7.75
C GLU A 199 17.62 -2.48 -7.06
N GLN A 200 17.73 -1.21 -7.44
CA GLN A 200 18.72 -0.31 -6.82
C GLN A 200 18.38 -0.06 -5.35
N LYS A 201 17.13 0.27 -5.04
CA LYS A 201 16.68 0.52 -3.67
C LYS A 201 16.84 -0.72 -2.78
N ALA A 202 16.58 -1.90 -3.33
CA ALA A 202 16.73 -3.17 -2.62
C ALA A 202 18.19 -3.49 -2.30
N ARG A 203 19.13 -3.22 -3.24
CA ARG A 203 20.58 -3.33 -2.97
C ARG A 203 21.03 -2.35 -1.89
N ASP A 204 20.54 -1.10 -1.94
CA ASP A 204 20.87 -0.07 -0.95
C ASP A 204 20.35 -0.45 0.45
N ALA A 205 19.26 -1.22 0.52
CA ALA A 205 18.71 -1.80 1.75
C ALA A 205 19.37 -3.12 2.17
N ASN A 206 20.42 -3.58 1.47
CA ASN A 206 21.16 -4.82 1.70
C ASN A 206 20.28 -6.10 1.62
N ILE A 207 19.26 -6.11 0.78
CA ILE A 207 18.48 -7.30 0.46
C ILE A 207 19.34 -8.22 -0.43
N ASP A 208 19.22 -9.53 -0.25
CA ASP A 208 20.01 -10.49 -1.02
C ASP A 208 19.54 -10.59 -2.49
N GLN A 209 20.47 -10.94 -3.39
CA GLN A 209 20.21 -10.97 -4.82
C GLN A 209 19.11 -11.97 -5.23
N PRO A 210 18.99 -13.17 -4.63
CA PRO A 210 17.88 -14.08 -4.94
C PRO A 210 16.51 -13.46 -4.72
N LEU A 211 16.29 -12.77 -3.60
CA LEU A 211 15.02 -12.12 -3.32
C LEU A 211 14.79 -10.90 -4.22
N ILE A 212 15.82 -10.10 -4.48
CA ILE A 212 15.79 -9.02 -5.47
C ILE A 212 15.29 -9.56 -6.82
N ASN A 213 15.87 -10.68 -7.30
CA ASN A 213 15.49 -11.26 -8.58
C ASN A 213 14.02 -11.69 -8.63
N ILE A 214 13.50 -12.29 -7.55
CA ILE A 214 12.10 -12.72 -7.45
C ILE A 214 11.16 -11.52 -7.56
N ILE A 215 11.38 -10.50 -6.76
CA ILE A 215 10.51 -9.31 -6.73
C ILE A 215 10.61 -8.54 -8.04
N SER A 216 11.83 -8.33 -8.56
CA SER A 216 12.05 -7.64 -9.83
C SER A 216 11.39 -8.37 -11.00
N GLN A 217 11.45 -9.70 -11.01
CA GLN A 217 10.80 -10.49 -12.08
C GLN A 217 9.27 -10.30 -12.03
N HIS A 218 8.68 -10.39 -10.84
CA HIS A 218 7.26 -10.14 -10.67
C HIS A 218 6.87 -8.75 -11.20
N ILE A 219 7.56 -7.69 -10.78
CA ILE A 219 7.29 -6.32 -11.24
C ILE A 219 7.38 -6.22 -12.77
N ARG A 220 8.44 -6.79 -13.39
CA ARG A 220 8.59 -6.79 -14.86
C ARG A 220 7.45 -7.52 -15.57
N ASP A 221 7.00 -8.64 -15.03
CA ASP A 221 5.90 -9.43 -15.61
C ASP A 221 4.58 -8.63 -15.58
N GLN A 222 4.31 -7.93 -14.46
CA GLN A 222 3.13 -7.06 -14.35
C GLN A 222 3.21 -5.85 -15.31
N ILE A 223 4.37 -5.21 -15.42
CA ILE A 223 4.59 -4.11 -16.37
C ILE A 223 4.41 -4.58 -17.81
N THR A 224 4.90 -5.77 -18.14
CA THR A 224 4.72 -6.39 -19.48
C THR A 224 3.24 -6.62 -19.76
N THR A 225 2.48 -7.10 -18.77
CA THR A 225 1.02 -7.29 -18.88
C THR A 225 0.29 -5.98 -19.17
N LEU A 226 0.71 -4.87 -18.54
CA LEU A 226 0.11 -3.53 -18.77
C LEU A 226 0.42 -2.97 -20.15
N ASN A 227 1.54 -3.34 -20.73
CA ASN A 227 2.02 -2.81 -22.00
C ASN A 227 1.66 -3.73 -23.21
N ASP A 228 0.98 -4.85 -22.99
CA ASP A 228 0.54 -5.75 -24.06
C ASP A 228 -0.67 -5.16 -24.81
N PRO A 229 -0.51 -4.76 -26.07
CA PRO A 229 -1.60 -4.13 -26.84
C PRO A 229 -2.73 -5.11 -27.23
N ASN A 230 -2.54 -6.41 -26.98
CA ASN A 230 -3.51 -7.46 -27.34
C ASN A 230 -4.38 -7.91 -26.14
N ARG A 231 -4.27 -7.23 -25.02
CA ARG A 231 -5.01 -7.54 -23.79
C ARG A 231 -5.93 -6.42 -23.34
#